data_1d31dbb8c323009417db26194052ae6f
#
_entry.id   1d31dbb8c323009417db26194052ae6f
#
_cell.length_a   1.000
_cell.length_b   1.000
_cell.length_c   1.000
_cell.angle_alpha   90.00
_cell.angle_beta   90.00
_cell.angle_gamma   90.00
#
_symmetry.space_group_name_H-M   'P 1'
#
loop_
_entity.id
_entity.type
_entity.pdbx_description
1 polymer ?
#
loop_
_entity_poly.entity_id
_entity_poly.type
_entity_poly.pdbx_seq_one_letter_code
_entity_poly.pdbx_strand_id
1 'polypeptide(L)'
;MVIAALIFAVTASASVATDDGSGTEPKMRQTHLPPISTVTIRSNGATSPAAGEPVEQCADFKLSYQEIRAYIGKAAEVAEHDYFHMLDWSPCYASGEVTFKNGVTGTWAIQQYRAGSLKLSNGRTLYMYCPRCQAKAFPSADE
;
A
#
# COMPACT_ATOMS: atom_id res chain seq x y z
N MET A 1 -51.12 -27.71 36.51
CA MET A 1 -50.03 -27.98 35.54
C MET A 1 -49.34 -26.69 35.21
N VAL A 2 -48.20 -26.45 35.78
CA VAL A 2 -47.40 -25.24 35.50
C VAL A 2 -46.25 -25.64 34.57
N ILE A 3 -46.28 -25.13 33.36
CA ILE A 3 -45.22 -25.36 32.39
C ILE A 3 -44.20 -24.23 32.60
N ALA A 4 -43.03 -24.57 33.16
CA ALA A 4 -41.92 -23.67 33.28
C ALA A 4 -41.20 -23.59 31.94
N ALA A 5 -41.24 -22.44 31.25
CA ALA A 5 -40.45 -22.19 30.08
C ALA A 5 -39.03 -21.81 30.50
N LEU A 6 -38.09 -22.68 30.19
CA LEU A 6 -36.67 -22.38 30.34
C LEU A 6 -36.22 -21.50 29.16
N ILE A 7 -35.92 -20.26 29.47
CA ILE A 7 -35.31 -19.32 28.53
C ILE A 7 -33.79 -19.58 28.59
N PHE A 8 -33.22 -20.18 27.54
CA PHE A 8 -31.79 -20.24 27.36
C PHE A 8 -31.29 -18.90 26.83
N ALA A 9 -30.63 -18.15 27.68
CA ALA A 9 -29.90 -16.97 27.24
C ALA A 9 -28.62 -17.44 26.54
N VAL A 10 -28.61 -17.29 25.23
CA VAL A 10 -27.37 -17.48 24.44
C VAL A 10 -26.51 -16.24 24.62
N THR A 11 -25.51 -16.33 25.48
CA THR A 11 -24.49 -15.30 25.56
C THR A 11 -23.56 -15.42 24.35
N ALA A 12 -23.71 -14.53 23.40
CA ALA A 12 -22.75 -14.40 22.32
C ALA A 12 -21.45 -13.84 22.91
N SER A 13 -20.45 -14.69 23.03
CA SER A 13 -19.10 -14.26 23.37
C SER A 13 -18.53 -13.55 22.16
N ALA A 14 -18.49 -12.22 22.20
CA ALA A 14 -17.71 -11.44 21.26
C ALA A 14 -16.22 -11.74 21.54
N SER A 15 -15.58 -12.51 20.66
CA SER A 15 -14.14 -12.64 20.68
C SER A 15 -13.53 -11.31 20.28
N VAL A 16 -13.03 -10.58 21.26
CA VAL A 16 -12.16 -9.43 21.01
C VAL A 16 -10.86 -10.00 20.45
N ALA A 17 -10.56 -9.70 19.20
CA ALA A 17 -9.24 -9.96 18.65
C ALA A 17 -8.26 -9.14 19.48
N THR A 18 -7.49 -9.78 20.36
CA THR A 18 -6.38 -9.15 21.03
C THR A 18 -5.32 -8.87 20.00
N ASP A 19 -5.10 -7.60 19.70
CA ASP A 19 -3.87 -7.16 19.07
C ASP A 19 -2.75 -7.58 20.02
N ASP A 20 -1.95 -8.53 19.60
CA ASP A 20 -0.87 -9.08 20.40
C ASP A 20 0.35 -8.14 20.48
N GLY A 21 0.23 -6.90 19.96
CA GLY A 21 1.30 -5.93 19.93
C GLY A 21 2.48 -6.31 19.04
N SER A 22 2.42 -7.46 18.39
CA SER A 22 3.38 -7.86 17.36
C SER A 22 3.03 -7.28 16.00
N GLY A 23 2.03 -6.41 15.94
CA GLY A 23 1.52 -5.77 14.74
C GLY A 23 2.61 -5.03 13.99
N THR A 24 3.18 -5.71 13.01
CA THR A 24 4.13 -5.16 12.06
C THR A 24 3.44 -4.39 10.94
N GLU A 25 2.10 -4.38 10.93
CA GLU A 25 1.31 -3.68 9.94
C GLU A 25 0.84 -2.33 10.47
N PRO A 26 1.03 -1.26 9.68
CA PRO A 26 0.53 0.04 10.04
C PRO A 26 -1.00 0.09 9.94
N LYS A 27 -1.59 1.09 10.59
CA LYS A 27 -3.00 1.42 10.36
C LYS A 27 -3.20 1.86 8.91
N MET A 28 -4.12 1.19 8.23
CA MET A 28 -4.43 1.47 6.82
C MET A 28 -5.80 2.13 6.68
N ARG A 29 -5.87 3.16 5.83
CA ARG A 29 -7.08 3.91 5.51
C ARG A 29 -7.31 3.89 4.01
N GLN A 30 -8.56 4.00 3.60
CA GLN A 30 -8.88 4.19 2.19
C GLN A 30 -8.38 5.55 1.72
N THR A 31 -7.80 5.60 0.50
CA THR A 31 -7.27 6.84 -0.07
C THR A 31 -8.35 7.76 -0.60
N HIS A 32 -9.51 7.23 -0.99
CA HIS A 32 -10.59 7.95 -1.66
C HIS A 32 -10.12 8.72 -2.90
N LEU A 33 -9.16 8.16 -3.63
CA LEU A 33 -8.67 8.76 -4.87
C LEU A 33 -9.74 8.65 -5.98
N PRO A 34 -9.82 9.66 -6.87
CA PRO A 34 -10.69 9.56 -8.04
C PRO A 34 -10.22 8.46 -9.00
N PRO A 35 -11.06 8.05 -9.95
CA PRO A 35 -10.62 7.13 -11.00
C PRO A 35 -9.44 7.70 -11.79
N ILE A 36 -8.53 6.81 -12.17
CA ILE A 36 -7.34 7.17 -12.95
C ILE A 36 -7.71 7.40 -14.40
N SER A 37 -7.22 8.48 -14.98
CA SER A 37 -7.28 8.73 -16.43
C SER A 37 -6.04 8.17 -17.12
N THR A 38 -4.85 8.65 -16.76
CA THR A 38 -3.60 8.23 -17.40
C THR A 38 -2.50 8.03 -16.37
N VAL A 39 -1.59 7.10 -16.68
CA VAL A 39 -0.35 6.85 -15.94
C VAL A 39 0.81 6.97 -16.91
N THR A 40 1.86 7.66 -16.53
CA THR A 40 3.14 7.69 -17.24
C THR A 40 4.24 7.14 -16.35
N ILE A 41 5.25 6.55 -16.94
CA ILE A 41 6.42 6.00 -16.23
C ILE A 41 7.62 6.87 -16.57
N ARG A 42 8.26 7.41 -15.54
CA ARG A 42 9.50 8.19 -15.67
C ARG A 42 10.73 7.34 -15.41
N SER A 43 10.69 6.53 -14.36
CA SER A 43 11.76 5.61 -13.97
C SER A 43 11.17 4.25 -13.66
N ASN A 44 11.86 3.19 -14.10
CA ASN A 44 11.42 1.83 -13.88
C ASN A 44 12.66 0.96 -13.68
N GLY A 45 12.80 0.37 -12.51
CA GLY A 45 14.02 -0.31 -12.12
C GLY A 45 15.14 0.65 -11.71
N ALA A 46 14.76 1.77 -11.10
CA ALA A 46 15.70 2.76 -10.60
C ALA A 46 16.21 2.40 -9.20
N THR A 47 17.38 2.93 -8.87
CA THR A 47 17.99 2.78 -7.55
C THR A 47 18.00 4.12 -6.84
N SER A 48 17.48 4.15 -5.61
CA SER A 48 17.48 5.37 -4.79
C SER A 48 18.90 5.77 -4.42
N PRO A 49 19.29 7.06 -4.56
CA PRO A 49 20.61 7.54 -4.13
C PRO A 49 20.82 7.41 -2.61
N ALA A 50 19.75 7.31 -1.82
CA ALA A 50 19.84 7.08 -0.38
C ALA A 50 20.41 5.71 0.01
N ALA A 51 20.53 4.77 -0.94
CA ALA A 51 21.07 3.44 -0.69
C ALA A 51 22.58 3.42 -0.41
N GLY A 52 23.31 4.49 -0.76
CA GLY A 52 24.77 4.48 -0.74
C GLY A 52 25.33 3.63 -1.88
N GLU A 53 26.23 2.68 -1.57
CA GLU A 53 26.71 1.73 -2.56
C GLU A 53 25.56 0.85 -3.07
N PRO A 54 25.43 0.66 -4.40
CA PRO A 54 24.34 -0.16 -4.96
C PRO A 54 24.62 -1.64 -4.69
N VAL A 55 23.97 -2.19 -3.68
CA VAL A 55 24.02 -3.61 -3.32
C VAL A 55 22.94 -4.44 -3.99
N GLU A 56 21.96 -3.78 -4.60
CA GLU A 56 20.78 -4.41 -5.17
C GLU A 56 20.72 -4.25 -6.69
N GLN A 57 20.30 -5.31 -7.37
CA GLN A 57 20.04 -5.30 -8.81
C GLN A 57 18.64 -4.74 -9.08
N CYS A 58 18.49 -3.43 -9.01
CA CYS A 58 17.20 -2.78 -9.17
C CYS A 58 16.67 -2.82 -10.61
N ALA A 59 17.52 -3.07 -11.60
CA ALA A 59 17.13 -3.08 -13.01
C ALA A 59 16.01 -4.09 -13.33
N ASP A 60 15.89 -5.16 -12.55
CA ASP A 60 14.86 -6.18 -12.74
C ASP A 60 13.52 -5.80 -12.08
N PHE A 61 13.52 -4.76 -11.24
CA PHE A 61 12.30 -4.25 -10.64
C PHE A 61 11.56 -3.35 -11.63
N LYS A 62 10.72 -3.95 -12.45
CA LYS A 62 9.93 -3.23 -13.45
C LYS A 62 8.44 -3.49 -13.26
N LEU A 63 7.69 -2.41 -13.24
CA LEU A 63 6.23 -2.45 -13.15
C LEU A 63 5.61 -2.11 -14.51
N SER A 64 4.56 -2.81 -14.86
CA SER A 64 3.75 -2.48 -16.03
C SER A 64 2.76 -1.35 -15.71
N TYR A 65 2.22 -0.71 -16.76
CA TYR A 65 1.16 0.28 -16.60
C TYR A 65 -0.06 -0.28 -15.84
N GLN A 66 -0.45 -1.51 -16.15
CA GLN A 66 -1.57 -2.16 -15.48
C GLN A 66 -1.30 -2.40 -14.00
N GLU A 67 -0.09 -2.83 -13.66
CA GLU A 67 0.32 -3.06 -12.27
C GLU A 67 0.35 -1.76 -11.48
N ILE A 68 0.84 -0.67 -12.08
CA ILE A 68 0.86 0.65 -11.46
C ILE A 68 -0.57 1.17 -11.22
N ARG A 69 -1.44 1.07 -12.22
CA ARG A 69 -2.85 1.46 -12.09
C ARG A 69 -3.54 0.68 -11.00
N ALA A 70 -3.34 -0.63 -10.96
CA ALA A 70 -3.90 -1.49 -9.93
C ALA A 70 -3.38 -1.13 -8.53
N TYR A 71 -2.09 -0.84 -8.41
CA TYR A 71 -1.48 -0.41 -7.15
C TYR A 71 -2.12 0.88 -6.64
N ILE A 72 -2.14 1.93 -7.45
CA ILE A 72 -2.71 3.23 -7.05
C ILE A 72 -4.19 3.10 -6.70
N GLY A 73 -4.92 2.24 -7.41
CA GLY A 73 -6.35 2.02 -7.16
C GLY A 73 -6.66 1.20 -5.92
N LYS A 74 -5.74 0.34 -5.47
CA LYS A 74 -5.96 -0.59 -4.36
C LYS A 74 -5.20 -0.24 -3.09
N ALA A 75 -4.10 0.50 -3.20
CA ALA A 75 -3.26 0.83 -2.06
C ALA A 75 -4.04 1.59 -0.99
N ALA A 76 -3.74 1.28 0.25
CA ALA A 76 -4.24 2.04 1.39
C ALA A 76 -3.28 3.17 1.75
N GLU A 77 -3.81 4.21 2.38
CA GLU A 77 -3.00 5.26 2.97
C GLU A 77 -2.53 4.85 4.35
N VAL A 78 -1.27 5.13 4.65
CA VAL A 78 -0.67 4.95 5.96
C VAL A 78 -0.14 6.29 6.48
N ALA A 79 0.01 6.43 7.80
CA ALA A 79 0.61 7.62 8.37
C ALA A 79 2.09 7.73 7.95
N GLU A 80 2.58 8.94 7.80
CA GLU A 80 3.98 9.22 7.45
C GLU A 80 4.96 8.52 8.39
N HIS A 81 4.72 8.60 9.69
CA HIS A 81 5.56 7.93 10.68
C HIS A 81 5.63 6.43 10.44
N ASP A 82 4.48 5.79 10.21
CA ASP A 82 4.41 4.35 10.00
C ASP A 82 5.11 3.94 8.70
N TYR A 83 4.96 4.74 7.66
CA TYR A 83 5.64 4.51 6.39
C TYR A 83 7.16 4.43 6.54
N PHE A 84 7.75 5.34 7.30
CA PHE A 84 9.20 5.40 7.48
C PHE A 84 9.74 4.46 8.57
N HIS A 85 8.92 4.02 9.51
CA HIS A 85 9.38 3.28 10.68
C HIS A 85 8.82 1.86 10.79
N MET A 86 7.74 1.54 10.11
CA MET A 86 7.10 0.22 10.20
C MET A 86 7.20 -0.61 8.92
N LEU A 87 7.34 0.03 7.76
CA LEU A 87 7.40 -0.68 6.48
C LEU A 87 8.84 -0.99 6.09
N ASP A 88 9.01 -2.11 5.40
CA ASP A 88 10.31 -2.49 4.84
C ASP A 88 10.70 -1.50 3.73
N TRP A 89 11.94 -1.09 3.76
CA TRP A 89 12.49 -0.19 2.76
C TRP A 89 13.32 -0.94 1.71
N SER A 90 13.18 -0.55 0.46
CA SER A 90 14.03 -1.01 -0.64
C SER A 90 14.55 0.19 -1.44
N PRO A 91 15.80 0.15 -1.91
CA PRO A 91 16.31 1.17 -2.81
C PRO A 91 15.72 1.07 -4.22
N CYS A 92 15.10 -0.07 -4.56
CA CYS A 92 14.55 -0.32 -5.90
C CYS A 92 13.15 0.24 -6.04
N TYR A 93 12.95 1.10 -7.04
CA TYR A 93 11.65 1.74 -7.24
C TYR A 93 11.34 2.01 -8.71
N ALA A 94 10.07 2.25 -8.96
CA ALA A 94 9.55 2.85 -10.17
C ALA A 94 8.83 4.16 -9.81
N SER A 95 8.81 5.11 -10.72
CA SER A 95 8.15 6.40 -10.51
C SER A 95 7.60 6.96 -11.81
N GLY A 96 6.68 7.89 -11.67
CA GLY A 96 6.08 8.56 -12.81
C GLY A 96 5.00 9.53 -12.39
N GLU A 97 4.08 9.77 -13.30
CA GLU A 97 2.98 10.70 -13.08
C GLU A 97 1.64 10.00 -13.29
N VAL A 98 0.62 10.52 -12.65
CA VAL A 98 -0.76 10.06 -12.78
C VAL A 98 -1.68 11.25 -12.95
N THR A 99 -2.67 11.11 -13.83
CA THR A 99 -3.76 12.08 -13.97
C THR A 99 -5.06 11.36 -13.64
N PHE A 100 -5.84 11.96 -12.76
CA PHE A 100 -7.16 11.47 -12.38
C PHE A 100 -8.24 12.09 -13.24
N LYS A 101 -9.40 11.45 -13.31
CA LYS A 101 -10.51 11.92 -14.16
C LYS A 101 -11.09 13.27 -13.73
N ASN A 102 -10.88 13.67 -12.48
CA ASN A 102 -11.24 15.01 -12.00
C ASN A 102 -10.23 16.10 -12.36
N GLY A 103 -9.16 15.77 -13.10
CA GLY A 103 -8.12 16.70 -13.52
C GLY A 103 -6.97 16.87 -12.53
N VAL A 104 -7.06 16.31 -11.34
CA VAL A 104 -5.94 16.33 -10.37
C VAL A 104 -4.82 15.45 -10.92
N THR A 105 -3.60 15.91 -10.81
CA THR A 105 -2.39 15.16 -11.18
C THR A 105 -1.57 14.84 -9.96
N GLY A 106 -0.66 13.88 -10.11
CA GLY A 106 0.25 13.51 -9.03
C GLY A 106 1.53 12.88 -9.56
N THR A 107 2.52 12.84 -8.70
CA THR A 107 3.78 12.11 -8.91
C THR A 107 3.78 10.90 -7.98
N TRP A 108 3.88 9.72 -8.56
CA TRP A 108 3.88 8.47 -7.81
C TRP A 108 5.28 7.85 -7.77
N ALA A 109 5.57 7.13 -6.70
CA ALA A 109 6.71 6.24 -6.59
C ALA A 109 6.27 4.97 -5.87
N ILE A 110 6.69 3.82 -6.38
CA ILE A 110 6.39 2.50 -5.81
C ILE A 110 7.70 1.75 -5.67
N GLN A 111 7.98 1.26 -4.48
CA GLN A 111 9.19 0.51 -4.21
C GLN A 111 8.91 -1.00 -4.11
N GLN A 112 9.97 -1.79 -4.13
CA GLN A 112 9.95 -3.24 -4.25
C GLN A 112 9.09 -3.96 -3.20
N TYR A 113 9.02 -3.43 -1.99
CA TYR A 113 8.27 -4.07 -0.89
C TYR A 113 6.86 -3.51 -0.72
N ARG A 114 6.24 -3.07 -1.82
CA ARG A 114 4.83 -2.66 -1.89
C ARG A 114 4.49 -1.36 -1.16
N ALA A 115 5.47 -0.62 -0.70
CA ALA A 115 5.27 0.72 -0.18
C ALA A 115 5.42 1.76 -1.29
N GLY A 116 4.71 2.85 -1.20
CA GLY A 116 4.73 3.88 -2.21
C GLY A 116 4.34 5.25 -1.68
N SER A 117 4.48 6.23 -2.53
CA SER A 117 4.07 7.61 -2.23
C SER A 117 3.38 8.23 -3.42
N LEU A 118 2.52 9.19 -3.14
CA LEU A 118 1.79 9.95 -4.15
C LEU A 118 1.73 11.41 -3.71
N LYS A 119 2.41 12.26 -4.44
CA LYS A 119 2.36 13.70 -4.23
C LYS A 119 1.39 14.32 -5.22
N LEU A 120 0.26 14.81 -4.73
CA LEU A 120 -0.78 15.39 -5.55
C LEU A 120 -0.49 16.87 -5.85
N SER A 121 -0.98 17.35 -6.99
CA SER A 121 -0.84 18.75 -7.42
C SER A 121 -1.53 19.77 -6.50
N ASN A 122 -2.47 19.30 -5.67
CA ASN A 122 -3.11 20.13 -4.64
C ASN A 122 -2.27 20.30 -3.36
N GLY A 123 -1.04 19.78 -3.33
CA GLY A 123 -0.11 19.85 -2.20
C GLY A 123 -0.21 18.70 -1.20
N ARG A 124 -1.22 17.82 -1.32
CA ARG A 124 -1.35 16.66 -0.45
C ARG A 124 -0.34 15.58 -0.83
N THR A 125 0.33 15.01 0.16
CA THR A 125 1.17 13.81 0.00
C THR A 125 0.52 12.65 0.71
N LEU A 126 0.35 11.53 -0.02
CA LEU A 126 -0.09 10.27 0.54
C LEU A 126 1.09 9.31 0.62
N TYR A 127 1.24 8.65 1.76
CA TYR A 127 2.09 7.48 1.90
C TYR A 127 1.20 6.25 1.80
N MET A 128 1.61 5.27 1.00
CA MET A 128 0.75 4.16 0.61
C MET A 128 1.43 2.83 0.89
N TYR A 129 0.61 1.84 1.17
CA TYR A 129 1.01 0.46 1.29
C TYR A 129 -0.04 -0.45 0.69
N CYS A 130 0.40 -1.43 -0.08
CA CYS A 130 -0.49 -2.41 -0.71
C CYS A 130 0.05 -3.83 -0.51
N PRO A 131 -0.14 -4.44 0.68
CA PRO A 131 0.41 -5.76 0.97
C PRO A 131 -0.17 -6.87 0.08
N ARG A 132 -1.34 -6.65 -0.52
CA ARG A 132 -2.02 -7.62 -1.39
C ARG A 132 -1.90 -7.33 -2.87
N CYS A 133 -1.24 -6.24 -3.26
CA CYS A 133 -1.01 -5.96 -4.66
C CYS A 133 -0.09 -7.00 -5.28
N GLN A 134 -0.45 -7.45 -6.47
CA GLN A 134 0.32 -8.42 -7.23
C GLN A 134 1.04 -7.71 -8.37
N ALA A 135 2.31 -8.00 -8.53
CA ALA A 135 3.11 -7.64 -9.68
C ALA A 135 4.22 -8.67 -9.83
N LYS A 136 4.65 -8.90 -11.07
CA LYS A 136 5.71 -9.85 -11.35
C LYS A 136 7.00 -9.54 -10.59
N ALA A 137 7.29 -8.24 -10.41
CA ALA A 137 8.50 -7.77 -9.74
C ALA A 137 8.40 -7.71 -8.21
N PHE A 138 7.20 -7.83 -7.63
CA PHE A 138 7.06 -7.87 -6.18
C PHE A 138 7.48 -9.23 -5.64
N PRO A 139 8.13 -9.28 -4.46
CA PRO A 139 8.44 -10.55 -3.82
C PRO A 139 7.17 -11.36 -3.60
N SER A 140 7.27 -12.69 -3.72
CA SER A 140 6.18 -13.58 -3.34
C SER A 140 6.01 -13.58 -1.82
N ALA A 141 4.79 -13.88 -1.35
CA ALA A 141 4.49 -13.90 0.08
C ALA A 141 5.25 -14.99 0.87
N ASP A 142 5.90 -15.92 0.14
CA ASP A 142 6.62 -17.05 0.72
C ASP A 142 8.15 -16.84 0.76
N GLU A 143 8.61 -15.67 0.41
CA GLU A 143 10.04 -15.31 0.48
C GLU A 143 10.39 -14.43 1.67
#